data_2e6c0300d44801f7a34a3c7d92bf7738
#
_entry.id   2e6c0300d44801f7a34a3c7d92bf7738
#
_cell.length_a   1.000
_cell.length_b   1.000
_cell.length_c   1.000
_cell.angle_alpha   90.00
_cell.angle_beta   90.00
_cell.angle_gamma   90.00
#
_symmetry.space_group_name_H-M   'P 1'
#
loop_
_entity.id
_entity.type
_entity.pdbx_description
1 polymer ?
#
loop_
_entity_poly.entity_id
_entity_poly.type
_entity_poly.pdbx_seq_one_letter_code
_entity_poly.pdbx_strand_id
1 'polypeptide(L)'
;MTVAVVLLAAGGSSRLGQPKQLLRHEGTSLVRRAAEAALGAGPVVVVLGARREDIAAELGGLSVRCVDNPDWALGQGSSLHVGLRALPPDVDGALVMLCDQLRVDAAHLRALVATFERTHAPIVASAYAGTRGVPALFSRTLFSELEALPPTDGARRLIARDPSRVVEVALPGGEEDVDTAPDLSRLT
;
A
#
# COMPACT_ATOMS: atom_id res chain seq x y z
N MET A 1 -11.20 -16.63 -3.86
CA MET A 1 -11.50 -15.22 -3.46
C MET A 1 -10.71 -14.27 -4.36
N THR A 2 -11.32 -13.19 -4.81
CA THR A 2 -10.68 -12.19 -5.67
C THR A 2 -10.15 -11.04 -4.82
N VAL A 3 -8.84 -10.83 -4.81
CA VAL A 3 -8.19 -9.72 -4.12
C VAL A 3 -7.60 -8.76 -5.15
N ALA A 4 -7.74 -7.46 -4.92
CA ALA A 4 -7.06 -6.44 -5.70
C ALA A 4 -6.18 -5.58 -4.79
N VAL A 5 -5.15 -4.96 -5.36
CA VAL A 5 -4.17 -4.17 -4.63
C VAL A 5 -4.41 -2.69 -4.83
N VAL A 6 -4.37 -1.93 -3.73
CA VAL A 6 -4.30 -0.47 -3.73
C VAL A 6 -2.90 -0.05 -3.32
N LEU A 7 -2.11 0.40 -4.28
CA LEU A 7 -0.78 0.95 -4.05
C LEU A 7 -0.87 2.47 -3.91
N LEU A 8 -0.61 2.99 -2.73
CA LEU A 8 -0.64 4.42 -2.45
C LEU A 8 0.71 5.05 -2.79
N ALA A 9 0.73 5.91 -3.81
CA ALA A 9 1.92 6.59 -4.31
C ALA A 9 1.70 8.10 -4.53
N ALA A 10 0.70 8.69 -3.85
CA ALA A 10 0.26 10.07 -4.07
C ALA A 10 0.97 11.11 -3.20
N GLY A 11 1.70 10.71 -2.16
CA GLY A 11 2.28 11.60 -1.15
C GLY A 11 3.39 12.51 -1.68
N GLY A 12 3.53 13.71 -1.10
CA GLY A 12 4.50 14.72 -1.49
C GLY A 12 5.92 14.51 -0.94
N SER A 13 6.15 13.53 -0.07
CA SER A 13 7.47 13.24 0.54
C SER A 13 8.12 14.46 1.22
N SER A 14 7.33 15.26 1.95
CA SER A 14 7.74 16.55 2.50
C SER A 14 8.93 16.46 3.47
N ARG A 15 9.02 15.40 4.27
CA ARG A 15 10.13 15.17 5.21
C ARG A 15 11.43 14.76 4.52
N LEU A 16 11.35 14.13 3.37
CA LEU A 16 12.51 13.71 2.59
C LEU A 16 13.04 14.84 1.69
N GLY A 17 12.19 15.78 1.29
CA GLY A 17 12.53 16.88 0.38
C GLY A 17 12.63 16.49 -1.08
N GLN A 18 12.38 15.23 -1.43
CA GLN A 18 12.36 14.70 -2.79
C GLN A 18 11.33 13.57 -2.90
N PRO A 19 10.77 13.29 -4.08
CA PRO A 19 9.74 12.27 -4.26
C PRO A 19 10.31 10.87 -4.02
N LYS A 20 9.97 10.25 -2.89
CA LYS A 20 10.46 8.91 -2.52
C LYS A 20 10.07 7.83 -3.54
N GLN A 21 8.95 8.00 -4.20
CA GLN A 21 8.48 7.08 -5.24
C GLN A 21 9.50 6.91 -6.39
N LEU A 22 10.26 7.97 -6.68
CA LEU A 22 11.26 8.00 -7.77
C LEU A 22 12.67 7.62 -7.32
N LEU A 23 12.91 7.46 -6.03
CA LEU A 23 14.18 6.97 -5.53
C LEU A 23 14.45 5.56 -6.05
N ARG A 24 15.71 5.24 -6.29
CA ARG A 24 16.11 3.93 -6.82
C ARG A 24 16.73 3.07 -5.74
N HIS A 25 16.37 1.81 -5.78
CA HIS A 25 16.99 0.74 -5.01
C HIS A 25 17.28 -0.41 -5.98
N GLU A 26 18.53 -0.86 -6.01
CA GLU A 26 18.99 -1.87 -6.98
C GLU A 26 18.63 -1.51 -8.44
N GLY A 27 18.76 -0.23 -8.79
CA GLY A 27 18.52 0.28 -10.15
C GLY A 27 17.06 0.52 -10.53
N THR A 28 16.09 0.16 -9.69
CA THR A 28 14.64 0.27 -9.97
C THR A 28 13.99 1.28 -9.03
N SER A 29 13.09 2.12 -9.54
CA SER A 29 12.37 3.07 -8.68
C SER A 29 11.49 2.36 -7.64
N LEU A 30 11.33 2.98 -6.46
CA LEU A 30 10.55 2.37 -5.38
C LEU A 30 9.10 2.09 -5.79
N VAL A 31 8.48 3.00 -6.55
CA VAL A 31 7.11 2.78 -7.02
C VAL A 31 7.04 1.61 -8.01
N ARG A 32 8.01 1.46 -8.89
CA ARG A 32 8.05 0.35 -9.85
C ARG A 32 8.26 -0.99 -9.13
N ARG A 33 9.21 -1.07 -8.18
CA ARG A 33 9.41 -2.27 -7.36
C ARG A 33 8.14 -2.69 -6.64
N ALA A 34 7.46 -1.73 -6.01
CA ALA A 34 6.21 -2.00 -5.30
C ALA A 34 5.11 -2.49 -6.24
N ALA A 35 4.97 -1.87 -7.41
CA ALA A 35 3.97 -2.27 -8.41
C ALA A 35 4.24 -3.66 -8.98
N GLU A 36 5.50 -3.99 -9.29
CA GLU A 36 5.90 -5.33 -9.75
C GLU A 36 5.60 -6.41 -8.70
N ALA A 37 5.92 -6.15 -7.43
CA ALA A 37 5.56 -7.05 -6.33
C ALA A 37 4.04 -7.22 -6.20
N ALA A 38 3.29 -6.14 -6.31
CA ALA A 38 1.83 -6.11 -6.20
C ALA A 38 1.12 -6.95 -7.28
N LEU A 39 1.63 -6.96 -8.51
CA LEU A 39 1.07 -7.74 -9.62
C LEU A 39 1.02 -9.25 -9.33
N GLY A 40 1.87 -9.73 -8.43
CA GLY A 40 1.84 -11.12 -7.98
C GLY A 40 0.69 -11.46 -7.01
N ALA A 41 -0.03 -10.46 -6.51
CA ALA A 41 -1.13 -10.62 -5.56
C ALA A 41 -2.52 -10.41 -6.17
N GLY A 42 -2.62 -9.73 -7.32
CA GLY A 42 -3.88 -9.48 -8.02
C GLY A 42 -3.85 -8.23 -8.89
N PRO A 43 -5.00 -7.78 -9.43
CA PRO A 43 -5.11 -6.51 -10.15
C PRO A 43 -4.64 -5.35 -9.28
N VAL A 44 -3.90 -4.40 -9.87
CA VAL A 44 -3.29 -3.29 -9.14
C VAL A 44 -3.87 -1.95 -9.57
N VAL A 45 -4.34 -1.19 -8.59
CA VAL A 45 -4.67 0.23 -8.71
C VAL A 45 -3.57 1.04 -8.02
N VAL A 46 -2.92 1.92 -8.75
CA VAL A 46 -1.91 2.85 -8.22
C VAL A 46 -2.52 4.24 -8.09
N VAL A 47 -2.55 4.77 -6.88
CA VAL A 47 -3.08 6.11 -6.62
C VAL A 47 -1.95 7.13 -6.71
N LEU A 48 -2.09 8.08 -7.61
CA LEU A 48 -1.14 9.15 -7.90
C LEU A 48 -1.65 10.49 -7.36
N GLY A 49 -0.72 11.41 -7.09
CA GLY A 49 -1.05 12.76 -6.61
C GLY A 49 0.08 13.73 -6.92
N ALA A 50 0.96 13.98 -5.95
CA ALA A 50 2.18 14.75 -6.18
C ALA A 50 3.05 14.06 -7.24
N ARG A 51 3.59 14.85 -8.19
CA ARG A 51 4.48 14.36 -9.26
C ARG A 51 3.88 13.22 -10.11
N ARG A 52 2.57 13.22 -10.30
CA ARG A 52 1.81 12.14 -10.97
C ARG A 52 2.40 11.72 -12.32
N GLU A 53 2.82 12.67 -13.14
CA GLU A 53 3.34 12.38 -14.49
C GLU A 53 4.67 11.63 -14.43
N ASP A 54 5.58 12.09 -13.59
CA ASP A 54 6.89 11.44 -13.41
C ASP A 54 6.74 10.03 -12.83
N ILE A 55 5.84 9.87 -11.86
CA ILE A 55 5.59 8.57 -11.21
C ILE A 55 4.89 7.62 -12.18
N ALA A 56 3.90 8.09 -12.94
CA ALA A 56 3.23 7.28 -13.95
C ALA A 56 4.19 6.79 -15.04
N ALA A 57 5.19 7.60 -15.41
CA ALA A 57 6.22 7.21 -16.38
C ALA A 57 7.05 6.01 -15.90
N GLU A 58 7.35 5.91 -14.60
CA GLU A 58 8.05 4.76 -14.01
C GLU A 58 7.25 3.45 -14.10
N LEU A 59 5.94 3.53 -14.24
CA LEU A 59 5.04 2.38 -14.32
C LEU A 59 4.78 1.90 -15.76
N GLY A 60 5.41 2.53 -16.75
CA GLY A 60 5.25 2.18 -18.15
C GLY A 60 5.55 0.69 -18.42
N GLY A 61 4.68 0.05 -19.21
CA GLY A 61 4.78 -1.38 -19.53
C GLY A 61 4.22 -2.34 -18.48
N LEU A 62 3.82 -1.86 -17.29
CA LEU A 62 3.17 -2.68 -16.27
C LEU A 62 1.64 -2.69 -16.45
N SER A 63 1.01 -3.83 -16.19
CA SER A 63 -0.45 -4.00 -16.24
C SER A 63 -1.12 -3.46 -14.98
N VAL A 64 -0.92 -2.16 -14.70
CA VAL A 64 -1.49 -1.47 -13.56
C VAL A 64 -2.45 -0.37 -14.01
N ARG A 65 -3.47 -0.09 -13.19
CA ARG A 65 -4.39 1.03 -13.40
C ARG A 65 -3.95 2.22 -12.53
N CYS A 66 -3.54 3.31 -13.16
CA CYS A 66 -3.25 4.55 -12.45
C CYS A 66 -4.53 5.38 -12.29
N VAL A 67 -4.75 5.95 -11.11
CA VAL A 67 -5.83 6.88 -10.81
C VAL A 67 -5.28 8.10 -10.07
N ASP A 68 -5.81 9.27 -10.39
CA ASP A 68 -5.35 10.52 -9.79
C ASP A 68 -6.16 10.87 -8.55
N ASN A 69 -5.47 11.30 -7.50
CA ASN A 69 -6.08 11.95 -6.33
C ASN A 69 -5.67 13.42 -6.31
N PRO A 70 -6.52 14.36 -6.77
CA PRO A 70 -6.20 15.79 -6.73
C PRO A 70 -6.11 16.33 -5.29
N ASP A 71 -6.75 15.66 -4.34
CA ASP A 71 -6.81 16.05 -2.93
C ASP A 71 -5.75 15.34 -2.07
N TRP A 72 -4.67 14.85 -2.68
CA TRP A 72 -3.62 14.10 -1.99
C TRP A 72 -3.02 14.82 -0.78
N ALA A 73 -2.99 16.16 -0.81
CA ALA A 73 -2.46 16.98 0.29
C ALA A 73 -3.31 16.91 1.57
N LEU A 74 -4.57 16.45 1.49
CA LEU A 74 -5.43 16.24 2.66
C LEU A 74 -4.94 15.10 3.55
N GLY A 75 -4.19 14.15 2.99
CA GLY A 75 -3.62 13.03 3.72
C GLY A 75 -3.82 11.68 3.06
N GLN A 76 -3.26 10.65 3.68
CA GLN A 76 -3.24 9.29 3.14
C GLN A 76 -4.65 8.68 2.99
N GLY A 77 -5.57 9.03 3.87
CA GLY A 77 -6.97 8.57 3.80
C GLY A 77 -7.67 9.03 2.53
N SER A 78 -7.40 10.24 2.04
CA SER A 78 -7.98 10.71 0.77
C SER A 78 -7.56 9.82 -0.40
N SER A 79 -6.30 9.40 -0.44
CA SER A 79 -5.79 8.49 -1.46
C SER A 79 -6.34 7.08 -1.31
N LEU A 80 -6.50 6.60 -0.09
CA LEU A 80 -7.13 5.31 0.19
C LEU A 80 -8.56 5.26 -0.35
N HIS A 81 -9.36 6.31 -0.13
CA HIS A 81 -10.73 6.41 -0.64
C HIS A 81 -10.76 6.36 -2.18
N VAL A 82 -9.89 7.10 -2.84
CA VAL A 82 -9.79 7.08 -4.32
C VAL A 82 -9.43 5.67 -4.81
N GLY A 83 -8.46 5.03 -4.17
CA GLY A 83 -8.02 3.68 -4.53
C GLY A 83 -9.12 2.64 -4.37
N LEU A 84 -9.84 2.64 -3.26
CA LEU A 84 -10.93 1.70 -3.00
C LEU A 84 -12.05 1.82 -4.04
N ARG A 85 -12.45 3.06 -4.39
CA ARG A 85 -13.49 3.31 -5.40
C ARG A 85 -13.09 2.91 -6.82
N ALA A 86 -11.80 2.80 -7.08
CA ALA A 86 -11.27 2.39 -8.38
C ALA A 86 -11.11 0.88 -8.53
N LEU A 87 -11.31 0.11 -7.46
CA LEU A 87 -11.22 -1.36 -7.51
C LEU A 87 -12.32 -1.97 -8.38
N PRO A 88 -12.08 -3.17 -8.95
CA PRO A 88 -13.14 -3.95 -9.58
C PRO A 88 -14.31 -4.17 -8.61
N PRO A 89 -15.57 -4.16 -9.10
CA PRO A 89 -16.74 -4.17 -8.23
C PRO A 89 -16.96 -5.50 -7.48
N ASP A 90 -16.35 -6.56 -7.95
CA ASP A 90 -16.55 -7.95 -7.50
C ASP A 90 -15.38 -8.51 -6.66
N VAL A 91 -14.47 -7.64 -6.18
CA VAL A 91 -13.39 -8.08 -5.31
C VAL A 91 -13.89 -8.45 -3.91
N ASP A 92 -13.34 -9.50 -3.33
CA ASP A 92 -13.62 -9.96 -1.97
C ASP A 92 -12.80 -9.21 -0.91
N GLY A 93 -11.67 -8.61 -1.32
CA GLY A 93 -10.78 -7.87 -0.44
C GLY A 93 -9.84 -6.92 -1.17
N ALA A 94 -9.35 -5.92 -0.42
CA ALA A 94 -8.37 -4.95 -0.86
C ALA A 94 -7.07 -5.09 -0.07
N LEU A 95 -5.96 -5.31 -0.76
CA LEU A 95 -4.61 -5.27 -0.18
C LEU A 95 -4.06 -3.85 -0.32
N VAL A 96 -3.92 -3.14 0.78
CA VAL A 96 -3.42 -1.75 0.83
C VAL A 96 -1.93 -1.76 1.15
N MET A 97 -1.13 -1.07 0.33
CA MET A 97 0.31 -1.00 0.51
C MET A 97 0.90 0.36 0.12
N LEU A 98 2.11 0.62 0.57
CA LEU A 98 2.93 1.80 0.25
C LEU A 98 4.12 1.38 -0.61
N CYS A 99 4.78 2.35 -1.25
CA CYS A 99 5.94 2.07 -2.10
C CYS A 99 7.30 2.19 -1.40
N ASP A 100 7.35 2.66 -0.15
CA ASP A 100 8.57 3.01 0.58
C ASP A 100 9.08 1.91 1.53
N GLN A 101 8.39 0.78 1.61
CA GLN A 101 8.76 -0.34 2.47
C GLN A 101 9.66 -1.34 1.73
N LEU A 102 10.97 -1.27 1.97
CA LEU A 102 11.98 -2.02 1.20
C LEU A 102 11.90 -3.54 1.36
N ARG A 103 11.36 -4.02 2.49
CA ARG A 103 11.23 -5.45 2.79
C ARG A 103 9.98 -6.12 2.21
N VAL A 104 9.08 -5.33 1.66
CA VAL A 104 7.87 -5.87 1.02
C VAL A 104 8.22 -6.43 -0.35
N ASP A 105 7.95 -7.70 -0.55
CA ASP A 105 8.14 -8.42 -1.79
C ASP A 105 6.87 -9.19 -2.21
N ALA A 106 6.89 -9.77 -3.39
CA ALA A 106 5.77 -10.55 -3.90
C ALA A 106 5.44 -11.78 -3.05
N ALA A 107 6.43 -12.38 -2.38
CA ALA A 107 6.21 -13.55 -1.52
C ALA A 107 5.39 -13.15 -0.28
N HIS A 108 5.72 -12.01 0.35
CA HIS A 108 4.97 -11.50 1.49
C HIS A 108 3.52 -11.14 1.11
N LEU A 109 3.32 -10.47 -0.04
CA LEU A 109 1.98 -10.11 -0.50
C LEU A 109 1.12 -11.35 -0.78
N ARG A 110 1.68 -12.39 -1.40
CA ARG A 110 1.00 -13.68 -1.58
C ARG A 110 0.68 -14.37 -0.25
N ALA A 111 1.55 -14.26 0.76
CA ALA A 111 1.29 -14.81 2.09
C ALA A 111 0.10 -14.12 2.78
N LEU A 112 -0.06 -12.81 2.61
CA LEU A 112 -1.24 -12.07 3.08
C LEU A 112 -2.52 -12.59 2.40
N VAL A 113 -2.50 -12.75 1.07
CA VAL A 113 -3.64 -13.27 0.31
C VAL A 113 -3.98 -14.70 0.73
N ALA A 114 -3.00 -15.59 0.80
CA ALA A 114 -3.21 -16.99 1.22
C ALA A 114 -3.76 -17.08 2.66
N THR A 115 -3.30 -16.20 3.56
CA THR A 115 -3.84 -16.14 4.92
C THR A 115 -5.29 -15.67 4.94
N PHE A 116 -5.63 -14.68 4.13
CA PHE A 116 -7.01 -14.20 3.98
C PHE A 116 -7.93 -15.31 3.45
N GLU A 117 -7.52 -16.01 2.40
CA GLU A 117 -8.28 -17.13 1.82
C GLU A 117 -8.51 -18.27 2.80
N ARG A 118 -7.52 -18.58 3.62
CA ARG A 118 -7.60 -19.64 4.62
C ARG A 118 -8.43 -19.28 5.86
N THR A 119 -8.32 -18.03 6.33
CA THR A 119 -8.90 -17.62 7.62
C THR A 119 -10.22 -16.87 7.49
N HIS A 120 -10.49 -16.27 6.33
CA HIS A 120 -11.60 -15.34 6.10
C HIS A 120 -11.64 -14.19 7.14
N ALA A 121 -10.47 -13.84 7.69
CA ALA A 121 -10.38 -12.79 8.69
C ALA A 121 -10.79 -11.42 8.11
N PRO A 122 -11.43 -10.56 8.89
CA PRO A 122 -11.76 -9.20 8.43
C PRO A 122 -10.53 -8.41 8.00
N ILE A 123 -9.40 -8.58 8.70
CA ILE A 123 -8.12 -7.93 8.41
C ILE A 123 -7.00 -8.96 8.50
N VAL A 124 -6.10 -8.95 7.51
CA VAL A 124 -4.81 -9.65 7.57
C VAL A 124 -3.73 -8.60 7.45
N ALA A 125 -2.94 -8.39 8.50
CA ALA A 125 -1.95 -7.31 8.57
C ALA A 125 -0.53 -7.82 8.69
N SER A 126 0.43 -7.07 8.16
CA SER A 126 1.85 -7.30 8.40
C SER A 126 2.20 -6.97 9.85
N ALA A 127 3.00 -7.84 10.47
CA ALA A 127 3.49 -7.66 11.83
C ALA A 127 5.02 -7.46 11.81
N TYR A 128 5.48 -6.35 12.35
CA TYR A 128 6.89 -5.97 12.42
C TYR A 128 7.14 -5.04 13.61
N ALA A 129 8.33 -5.10 14.19
CA ALA A 129 8.77 -4.21 15.28
C ALA A 129 7.73 -4.08 16.43
N GLY A 130 7.05 -5.18 16.77
CA GLY A 130 6.05 -5.20 17.84
C GLY A 130 4.73 -4.49 17.52
N THR A 131 4.49 -4.13 16.26
CA THR A 131 3.27 -3.45 15.81
C THR A 131 2.66 -4.15 14.58
N ARG A 132 1.49 -3.67 14.16
CA ARG A 132 0.77 -4.12 12.97
C ARG A 132 0.59 -2.95 12.01
N GLY A 133 0.71 -3.20 10.73
CA GLY A 133 0.55 -2.16 9.73
C GLY A 133 0.36 -2.70 8.31
N VAL A 134 0.50 -1.80 7.37
CA VAL A 134 0.49 -2.14 5.95
C VAL A 134 1.87 -2.73 5.54
N PRO A 135 1.93 -3.58 4.51
CA PRO A 135 0.80 -4.06 3.70
C PRO A 135 -0.23 -4.80 4.54
N ALA A 136 -1.50 -4.52 4.29
CA ALA A 136 -2.59 -5.21 4.98
C ALA A 136 -3.76 -5.44 4.02
N LEU A 137 -4.43 -6.58 4.18
CA LEU A 137 -5.58 -6.96 3.41
C LEU A 137 -6.84 -6.76 4.24
N PHE A 138 -7.81 -6.08 3.68
CA PHE A 138 -9.11 -5.79 4.29
C PHE A 138 -10.21 -6.50 3.51
N SER A 139 -11.05 -7.25 4.20
CA SER A 139 -12.26 -7.83 3.62
C SER A 139 -13.17 -6.74 3.05
N ARG A 140 -13.89 -7.03 1.98
CA ARG A 140 -14.88 -6.13 1.38
C ARG A 140 -15.88 -5.60 2.41
N THR A 141 -16.21 -6.39 3.42
CA THR A 141 -17.13 -5.98 4.49
C THR A 141 -16.66 -4.73 5.27
N LEU A 142 -15.37 -4.40 5.17
CA LEU A 142 -14.76 -3.25 5.83
C LEU A 142 -14.59 -2.02 4.94
N PHE A 143 -14.97 -2.09 3.67
CA PHE A 143 -14.76 -0.96 2.74
C PHE A 143 -15.49 0.30 3.20
N SER A 144 -16.72 0.18 3.71
CA SER A 144 -17.45 1.31 4.28
C SER A 144 -16.76 1.92 5.50
N GLU A 145 -16.12 1.10 6.35
CA GLU A 145 -15.35 1.60 7.49
C GLU A 145 -14.06 2.31 7.03
N LEU A 146 -13.39 1.78 6.01
CA LEU A 146 -12.22 2.42 5.41
C LEU A 146 -12.57 3.75 4.76
N GLU A 147 -13.68 3.81 4.04
CA GLU A 147 -14.18 5.04 3.41
C GLU A 147 -14.68 6.08 4.42
N ALA A 148 -15.08 5.65 5.61
CA ALA A 148 -15.49 6.53 6.71
C ALA A 148 -14.31 7.09 7.52
N LEU A 149 -13.07 6.63 7.27
CA LEU A 149 -11.89 7.22 7.91
C LEU A 149 -11.73 8.69 7.49
N PRO A 150 -11.26 9.58 8.39
CA PRO A 150 -10.90 10.93 8.01
C PRO A 150 -9.86 10.93 6.87
N PRO A 151 -9.88 11.91 5.96
CA PRO A 151 -8.90 12.02 4.87
C PRO A 151 -7.44 12.04 5.34
N THR A 152 -7.19 12.45 6.57
CA THR A 152 -5.88 12.48 7.23
C THR A 152 -5.37 11.12 7.68
N ASP A 153 -6.28 10.15 7.90
CA ASP A 153 -5.97 8.88 8.53
C ASP A 153 -5.75 7.77 7.50
N GLY A 154 -4.64 7.04 7.64
CA GLY A 154 -4.38 5.84 6.82
C GLY A 154 -5.07 4.58 7.34
N ALA A 155 -5.00 3.51 6.56
CA ALA A 155 -5.60 2.21 6.88
C ALA A 155 -5.12 1.61 8.22
N ARG A 156 -3.92 1.98 8.68
CA ARG A 156 -3.38 1.58 9.99
C ARG A 156 -4.31 1.94 11.15
N ARG A 157 -5.09 3.01 11.02
CA ARG A 157 -6.09 3.41 12.03
C ARG A 157 -7.12 2.32 12.26
N LEU A 158 -7.60 1.69 11.19
CA LEU A 158 -8.57 0.60 11.30
C LEU A 158 -7.96 -0.67 11.89
N ILE A 159 -6.70 -0.97 11.54
CA ILE A 159 -5.96 -2.11 12.12
C ILE A 159 -5.84 -1.97 13.65
N ALA A 160 -5.55 -0.77 14.13
CA ALA A 160 -5.36 -0.49 15.55
C ALA A 160 -6.66 -0.46 16.36
N ARG A 161 -7.80 -0.19 15.70
CA ARG A 161 -9.10 0.01 16.37
C ARG A 161 -9.60 -1.23 17.10
N ASP A 162 -9.46 -2.41 16.49
CA ASP A 162 -9.93 -3.67 17.05
C ASP A 162 -8.96 -4.83 16.71
N PRO A 163 -8.02 -5.12 17.61
CA PRO A 163 -7.07 -6.20 17.42
C PRO A 163 -7.70 -7.59 17.22
N SER A 164 -8.92 -7.82 17.73
CA SER A 164 -9.59 -9.12 17.59
C SER A 164 -10.00 -9.46 16.16
N ARG A 165 -10.06 -8.45 15.29
CA ARG A 165 -10.38 -8.59 13.85
C ARG A 165 -9.15 -8.88 12.99
N VAL A 166 -7.95 -8.92 13.57
CA VAL A 166 -6.67 -8.94 12.84
C VAL A 166 -5.96 -10.28 12.98
N VAL A 167 -5.66 -10.90 11.84
CA VAL A 167 -4.69 -12.00 11.74
C VAL A 167 -3.36 -11.44 11.25
N GLU A 168 -2.27 -11.87 11.84
CA GLU A 168 -0.93 -11.35 11.57
C GLU A 168 -0.16 -12.25 10.60
N VAL A 169 0.62 -11.62 9.72
CA VAL A 169 1.67 -12.26 8.93
C VAL A 169 2.98 -11.52 9.21
N ALA A 170 3.97 -12.24 9.70
CA ALA A 170 5.26 -11.65 10.05
C ALA A 170 5.96 -11.05 8.82
N LEU A 171 6.48 -9.83 8.98
CA LEU A 171 7.32 -9.14 8.00
C LEU A 171 8.60 -8.65 8.70
N PRO A 172 9.63 -9.49 8.85
CA PRO A 172 10.90 -9.07 9.45
C PRO A 172 11.50 -7.87 8.72
N GLY A 173 11.82 -6.79 9.44
CA GLY A 173 12.34 -5.55 8.87
C GLY A 173 11.27 -4.67 8.21
N GLY A 174 9.98 -4.94 8.40
CA GLY A 174 8.88 -4.16 7.82
C GLY A 174 8.82 -2.70 8.27
N GLU A 175 9.55 -2.34 9.34
CA GLU A 175 9.76 -0.96 9.78
C GLU A 175 10.81 -0.20 8.96
N GLU A 176 11.57 -0.88 8.12
CA GLU A 176 12.60 -0.26 7.27
C GLU A 176 11.95 0.45 6.07
N ASP A 177 11.36 1.59 6.30
CA ASP A 177 10.82 2.47 5.26
C ASP A 177 11.82 3.58 4.88
N VAL A 178 11.54 4.28 3.77
CA VAL A 178 12.31 5.44 3.32
C VAL A 178 11.44 6.69 3.45
N ASP A 179 11.64 7.42 4.52
CA ASP A 179 10.77 8.54 4.87
C ASP A 179 11.53 9.85 5.17
N THR A 180 12.77 9.74 5.60
CA THR A 180 13.65 10.86 5.96
C THR A 180 15.01 10.75 5.27
N ALA A 181 15.78 11.85 5.27
CA ALA A 181 17.11 11.88 4.65
C ALA A 181 18.08 10.80 5.21
N PRO A 182 18.12 10.48 6.51
CA PRO A 182 18.93 9.37 7.03
C PRO A 182 18.57 8.00 6.43
N ASP A 183 17.31 7.79 6.04
CA ASP A 183 16.85 6.52 5.49
C ASP A 183 17.41 6.24 4.08
N LEU A 184 17.93 7.27 3.39
CA LEU A 184 18.57 7.13 2.07
C LEU A 184 19.75 6.16 2.10
N SER A 185 20.40 5.98 3.24
CA SER A 185 21.49 5.01 3.41
C SER A 185 21.06 3.54 3.26
N ARG A 186 19.76 3.25 3.33
CA ARG A 186 19.19 1.92 3.11
C ARG A 186 19.08 1.56 1.62
N LEU A 187 19.17 2.56 0.74
CA LEU A 187 19.12 2.35 -0.71
C LEU A 187 20.47 1.88 -1.25
N THR A 188 20.45 0.99 -2.24
CA THR A 188 21.64 0.46 -2.92
C THR A 188 21.62 0.75 -4.41
#